data_773183fc797e02a60fd2e7851a007ab6
#
_entry.id   773183fc797e02a60fd2e7851a007ab6
#
_cell.length_a   1.000
_cell.length_b   1.000
_cell.length_c   1.000
_cell.angle_alpha   90.00
_cell.angle_beta   90.00
_cell.angle_gamma   90.00
#
_symmetry.space_group_name_H-M   'P 1'
#
loop_
_entity.id
_entity.type
_entity.pdbx_description
1 polymer ?
#
loop_
_entity_poly.entity_id
_entity_poly.type
_entity_poly.pdbx_seq_one_letter_code
_entity_poly.pdbx_strand_id
1 'polypeptide(L)'
;MSERAAIRTSKKECVECWSKRIKETEVGTDWDLAEKRCWRCGKETELQRCHLIPDSLGGKDEASNIVLLCDKCHKEGPNVADPEIMWDWIKAYAQPNQFMFLF
;
A
#
# COMPACT_ATOMS: atom_id res chain seq x y z
N MET A 1 -13.71 3.00 -19.78
CA MET A 1 -13.69 3.21 -19.19
C MET A 1 -14.28 3.32 -18.46
N SER A 2 -14.46 3.39 -18.51
CA SER A 2 -14.72 3.79 -17.93
C SER A 2 -14.56 4.09 -17.28
N GLU A 3 -15.00 4.25 -17.66
CA GLU A 3 -14.42 4.99 -16.91
C GLU A 3 -14.64 4.99 -15.54
N ARG A 4 -13.85 4.66 -14.85
CA ARG A 4 -13.83 4.64 -13.42
C ARG A 4 -13.64 6.01 -12.90
N ALA A 5 -14.31 6.41 -11.85
CA ALA A 5 -14.10 7.68 -11.20
C ALA A 5 -12.69 7.73 -10.61
N ALA A 6 -12.08 8.92 -10.65
CA ALA A 6 -10.78 9.11 -10.03
C ALA A 6 -10.89 8.92 -8.52
N ILE A 7 -9.84 8.40 -7.91
CA ILE A 7 -9.77 8.25 -6.46
C ILE A 7 -9.71 9.64 -5.82
N ARG A 8 -10.61 9.91 -4.89
CA ARG A 8 -10.70 11.22 -4.22
C ARG A 8 -9.97 11.27 -2.89
N THR A 9 -9.79 10.12 -2.26
CA THR A 9 -9.07 10.05 -0.99
C THR A 9 -7.64 10.52 -1.21
N SER A 10 -7.19 11.47 -0.39
CA SER A 10 -5.85 12.03 -0.54
C SER A 10 -4.80 11.10 0.04
N LYS A 11 -3.55 11.29 -0.38
CA LYS A 11 -2.43 10.53 0.17
C LYS A 11 -2.29 10.78 1.66
N LYS A 12 -2.53 12.03 2.10
CA LYS A 12 -2.45 12.37 3.51
C LYS A 12 -3.46 11.60 4.33
N GLU A 13 -4.69 11.47 3.82
CA GLU A 13 -5.72 10.72 4.52
C GLU A 13 -5.34 9.25 4.66
N CYS A 14 -4.72 8.68 3.62
CA CYS A 14 -4.25 7.30 3.68
C CYS A 14 -3.20 7.12 4.75
N VAL A 15 -2.22 8.03 4.80
CA VAL A 15 -1.17 7.97 5.81
C VAL A 15 -1.76 8.08 7.21
N GLU A 16 -2.67 9.01 7.41
CA GLU A 16 -3.27 9.22 8.73
C GLU A 16 -4.05 7.99 9.19
N CYS A 17 -4.74 7.34 8.26
CA CYS A 17 -5.50 6.13 8.58
C CYS A 17 -4.59 4.99 9.02
N TRP A 18 -3.57 4.71 8.21
CA TRP A 18 -2.75 3.52 8.42
C TRP A 18 -1.66 3.71 9.47
N SER A 19 -1.17 4.95 9.67
CA SER A 19 -0.13 5.20 10.67
C SER A 19 -0.59 4.82 12.08
N LYS A 20 -1.88 4.78 12.31
CA LYS A 20 -2.43 4.42 13.60
C LYS A 20 -2.62 2.91 13.76
N ARG A 21 -2.49 2.16 12.69
CA ARG A 21 -2.81 0.73 12.67
C ARG A 21 -1.61 -0.15 12.35
N ILE A 22 -0.67 0.35 11.56
CA ILE A 22 0.47 -0.41 11.07
C ILE A 22 1.75 0.25 11.56
N LYS A 23 2.66 -0.54 12.13
CA LYS A 23 3.93 -0.02 12.61
C LYS A 23 4.90 0.23 11.46
N GLU A 24 5.74 1.24 11.62
CA GLU A 24 6.74 1.57 10.59
C GLU A 24 7.67 0.40 10.29
N THR A 25 7.92 -0.44 11.27
CA THR A 25 8.80 -1.60 11.07
C THR A 25 8.20 -2.65 10.15
N GLU A 26 6.90 -2.55 9.88
CA GLU A 26 6.19 -3.52 9.05
C GLU A 26 6.08 -3.10 7.58
N VAL A 27 6.44 -1.86 7.28
CA VAL A 27 6.33 -1.34 5.90
C VAL A 27 7.67 -0.79 5.44
N GLY A 28 7.76 -0.43 4.18
CA GLY A 28 9.00 0.02 3.55
C GLY A 28 9.38 1.46 3.80
N THR A 29 8.59 2.19 4.56
CA THR A 29 8.84 3.60 4.82
C THR A 29 8.40 3.95 6.23
N ASP A 30 8.90 5.07 6.76
CA ASP A 30 8.33 5.60 7.99
C ASP A 30 7.13 6.48 7.61
N TRP A 31 6.26 6.73 8.58
CA TRP A 31 5.02 7.45 8.29
C TRP A 31 5.22 8.92 7.95
N ASP A 32 6.34 9.50 8.37
CA ASP A 32 6.65 10.89 8.02
C ASP A 32 6.94 11.04 6.52
N LEU A 33 7.44 10.01 5.88
CA LEU A 33 7.77 10.03 4.46
C LEU A 33 6.82 9.18 3.62
N ALA A 34 5.74 8.72 4.21
CA ALA A 34 4.85 7.75 3.56
C ALA A 34 4.05 8.33 2.38
N GLU A 35 4.03 9.66 2.23
CA GLU A 35 3.39 10.24 1.04
C GLU A 35 4.32 10.23 -0.17
N LYS A 36 5.62 9.96 0.05
CA LYS A 36 6.64 10.05 -1.00
C LYS A 36 7.41 8.77 -1.21
N ARG A 37 7.32 7.81 -0.31
CA ARG A 37 8.04 6.55 -0.41
C ARG A 37 7.07 5.38 -0.47
N CYS A 38 7.32 4.47 -1.38
CA CYS A 38 6.49 3.28 -1.55
C CYS A 38 6.40 2.49 -0.25
N TRP A 39 5.19 2.15 0.15
CA TRP A 39 4.98 1.42 1.40
C TRP A 39 5.54 0.01 1.37
N ARG A 40 5.76 -0.53 0.18
CA ARG A 40 6.33 -1.88 0.05
C ARG A 40 7.84 -1.86 -0.11
N CYS A 41 8.36 -1.19 -1.14
CA CYS A 41 9.78 -1.25 -1.47
C CYS A 41 10.59 -0.05 -0.96
N GLY A 42 9.92 1.00 -0.50
CA GLY A 42 10.61 2.16 0.06
C GLY A 42 11.17 3.14 -0.95
N LYS A 43 10.95 2.89 -2.25
CA LYS A 43 11.46 3.79 -3.28
C LYS A 43 10.82 5.16 -3.19
N GLU A 44 11.64 6.21 -3.24
CA GLU A 44 11.13 7.57 -3.23
C GLU A 44 10.76 7.97 -4.65
N THR A 45 9.46 8.14 -4.89
CA THR A 45 8.94 8.46 -6.21
C THR A 45 7.49 8.93 -6.06
N GLU A 46 6.90 9.35 -7.16
CA GLU A 46 5.48 9.65 -7.15
C GLU A 46 4.71 8.36 -6.87
N LEU A 47 3.90 8.38 -5.83
CA LEU A 47 3.16 7.19 -5.41
C LEU A 47 1.77 7.18 -6.00
N GLN A 48 1.26 5.97 -6.23
CA GLN A 48 -0.09 5.75 -6.72
C GLN A 48 -0.97 5.29 -5.57
N ARG A 49 -2.23 5.72 -5.60
CA ARG A 49 -3.23 5.29 -4.62
C ARG A 49 -3.84 4.00 -5.12
N CYS A 50 -3.57 2.92 -4.40
CA CYS A 50 -3.94 1.58 -4.82
C CYS A 50 -5.00 1.01 -3.91
N HIS A 51 -6.07 0.49 -4.49
CA HIS A 51 -7.13 -0.16 -3.71
C HIS A 51 -6.65 -1.49 -3.14
N LEU A 52 -6.96 -1.75 -1.88
CA LEU A 52 -6.75 -3.07 -1.30
C LEU A 52 -7.76 -4.05 -1.86
N ILE A 53 -9.03 -3.64 -1.88
CA ILE A 53 -10.07 -4.38 -2.58
C ILE A 53 -10.33 -3.60 -3.86
N PRO A 54 -10.11 -4.21 -5.03
CA PRO A 54 -10.29 -3.49 -6.30
C PRO A 54 -11.71 -2.94 -6.46
N ASP A 55 -11.81 -1.81 -7.14
CA ASP A 55 -13.10 -1.19 -7.41
C ASP A 55 -14.05 -2.16 -8.11
N SER A 56 -13.51 -2.94 -9.04
CA SER A 56 -14.30 -3.93 -9.78
C SER A 56 -14.85 -5.04 -8.89
N LEU A 57 -14.29 -5.21 -7.69
CA LEU A 57 -14.72 -6.22 -6.73
C LEU A 57 -15.43 -5.59 -5.53
N GLY A 58 -15.89 -4.36 -5.68
CA GLY A 58 -16.66 -3.68 -4.65
C GLY A 58 -15.86 -2.81 -3.70
N GLY A 59 -14.57 -2.62 -3.96
CA GLY A 59 -13.72 -1.78 -3.11
C GLY A 59 -14.13 -0.33 -3.19
N LYS A 60 -14.09 0.36 -2.05
CA LYS A 60 -14.53 1.74 -1.95
C LYS A 60 -13.36 2.70 -1.95
N ASP A 61 -13.64 3.96 -2.31
CA ASP A 61 -12.67 5.04 -2.26
C ASP A 61 -12.67 5.60 -0.84
N GLU A 62 -11.93 4.95 0.04
CA GLU A 62 -11.77 5.42 1.40
C GLU A 62 -10.39 5.03 1.90
N ALA A 63 -9.87 5.81 2.86
CA ALA A 63 -8.49 5.64 3.32
C ALA A 63 -8.19 4.23 3.81
N SER A 64 -9.15 3.57 4.43
CA SER A 64 -8.96 2.21 4.94
C SER A 64 -8.87 1.16 3.83
N ASN A 65 -9.13 1.54 2.58
CA ASN A 65 -9.05 0.65 1.43
C ASN A 65 -7.97 1.06 0.45
N ILE A 66 -7.11 2.00 0.80
CA ILE A 66 -6.12 2.54 -0.13
C ILE A 66 -4.75 2.54 0.52
N VAL A 67 -3.75 2.05 -0.23
CA VAL A 67 -2.34 2.11 0.16
C VAL A 67 -1.57 2.83 -0.93
N LEU A 68 -0.37 3.32 -0.59
CA LEU A 68 0.44 4.09 -1.52
C LEU A 68 1.63 3.26 -1.98
N LEU A 69 1.68 2.99 -3.27
CA LEU A 69 2.73 2.17 -3.86
C LEU A 69 3.32 2.86 -5.09
N CYS A 70 4.57 2.54 -5.40
CA CYS A 70 5.17 3.01 -6.64
C CYS A 70 4.53 2.26 -7.81
N ASP A 71 4.76 2.76 -9.02
CA ASP A 71 4.18 2.16 -10.22
C ASP A 71 4.50 0.67 -10.34
N LYS A 72 5.75 0.30 -10.09
CA LYS A 72 6.18 -1.09 -10.19
C LYS A 72 5.43 -1.98 -9.20
N CYS A 73 5.40 -1.56 -7.93
CA CYS A 73 4.72 -2.38 -6.91
C CYS A 73 3.22 -2.44 -7.15
N HIS A 74 2.63 -1.35 -7.64
CA HIS A 74 1.21 -1.35 -7.97
C HIS A 74 0.90 -2.41 -9.03
N LYS A 75 1.76 -2.49 -10.05
CA LYS A 75 1.55 -3.44 -11.13
C LYS A 75 1.83 -4.89 -10.72
N GLU A 76 2.74 -5.09 -9.78
CA GLU A 76 3.09 -6.43 -9.32
C GLU A 76 2.17 -6.96 -8.23
N GLY A 77 1.37 -6.09 -7.62
CA GLY A 77 0.54 -6.48 -6.51
C GLY A 77 -0.53 -7.50 -6.86
N PRO A 78 -0.93 -8.32 -5.90
CA PRO A 78 -1.99 -9.29 -6.14
C PRO A 78 -3.32 -8.58 -6.41
N ASN A 79 -4.12 -9.16 -7.30
CA ASN A 79 -5.42 -8.62 -7.64
C ASN A 79 -6.49 -9.50 -7.02
N VAL A 80 -6.65 -9.38 -5.71
CA VAL A 80 -7.57 -10.21 -4.93
C VAL A 80 -8.43 -9.32 -4.05
N ALA A 81 -9.53 -9.87 -3.56
CA ALA A 81 -10.47 -9.11 -2.74
C ALA A 81 -10.17 -9.18 -1.24
N ASP A 82 -9.06 -9.80 -0.87
CA ASP A 82 -8.70 -9.98 0.54
C ASP A 82 -7.60 -9.00 0.95
N PRO A 83 -7.92 -7.99 1.77
CA PRO A 83 -6.91 -7.02 2.21
C PRO A 83 -5.76 -7.64 2.97
N GLU A 84 -5.97 -8.76 3.66
CA GLU A 84 -4.89 -9.40 4.40
C GLU A 84 -3.82 -9.94 3.48
N ILE A 85 -4.22 -10.49 2.34
CA ILE A 85 -3.27 -10.99 1.35
C ILE A 85 -2.42 -9.84 0.83
N MET A 86 -3.05 -8.71 0.54
CA MET A 86 -2.33 -7.54 0.06
C MET A 86 -1.34 -7.03 1.11
N TRP A 87 -1.77 -6.96 2.38
CA TRP A 87 -0.88 -6.51 3.45
C TRP A 87 0.26 -7.48 3.70
N ASP A 88 0.00 -8.80 3.64
CA ASP A 88 1.07 -9.78 3.77
C ASP A 88 2.11 -9.60 2.68
N TRP A 89 1.67 -9.33 1.46
CA TRP A 89 2.56 -9.10 0.33
C TRP A 89 3.40 -7.83 0.54
N ILE A 90 2.78 -6.76 1.02
CA ILE A 90 3.48 -5.51 1.30
C ILE A 90 4.52 -5.71 2.39
N LYS A 91 4.12 -6.33 3.50
CA LYS A 91 4.99 -6.49 4.65
C LYS A 91 6.14 -7.45 4.40
N ALA A 92 5.93 -8.43 3.54
CA ALA A 92 6.97 -9.41 3.25
C ALA A 92 8.21 -8.76 2.66
N TYR A 93 8.03 -7.74 1.83
CA TYR A 93 9.16 -7.03 1.25
C TYR A 93 9.94 -6.24 2.30
N ALA A 94 9.22 -5.68 3.26
CA ALA A 94 9.85 -4.82 4.25
C ALA A 94 10.69 -5.57 5.26
N GLN A 95 10.59 -6.91 5.31
CA GLN A 95 11.29 -7.70 6.32
C GLN A 95 12.10 -8.85 5.76
N PRO A 96 12.83 -8.63 4.66
CA PRO A 96 13.63 -9.71 4.08
C PRO A 96 14.76 -10.18 5.01
N ASN A 97 15.27 -9.29 5.85
CA ASN A 97 16.38 -9.62 6.74
C ASN A 97 16.01 -10.65 7.78
N GLN A 98 14.75 -10.69 8.18
CA GLN A 98 14.30 -11.66 9.16
C GLN A 98 14.41 -13.08 8.61
N PHE A 99 14.11 -13.25 7.34
CA PHE A 99 14.22 -14.56 6.71
C PHE A 99 15.68 -14.96 6.54
N MET A 100 16.54 -13.99 6.31
CA MET A 100 17.96 -14.28 6.13
C MET A 100 18.62 -14.77 7.41
N PHE A 101 18.17 -14.31 8.56
CA PHE A 101 18.72 -14.72 9.84
C PHE A 101 18.30 -16.13 10.23
N LEU A 102 17.33 -16.70 9.55
CA LEU A 102 16.89 -18.04 9.84
C LEU A 102 17.78 -19.10 9.18
N PHE A 103 18.67 -18.68 8.37
CA PHE A 103 19.62 -19.56 7.69
C PHE A 103 21.00 -19.41 8.29
#